data_b9b9a03b462aba303067db2cb5a6a006
#
_entry.id   b9b9a03b462aba303067db2cb5a6a006
#
_cell.length_a   1.000
_cell.length_b   1.000
_cell.length_c   1.000
_cell.angle_alpha   90.00
_cell.angle_beta   90.00
_cell.angle_gamma   90.00
#
_symmetry.space_group_name_H-M   'P 1'
#
loop_
_entity.id
_entity.type
_entity.pdbx_description
1 polymer ?
#
loop_
_entity_poly.entity_id
_entity_poly.type
_entity_poly.pdbx_seq_one_letter_code
_entity_poly.pdbx_strand_id
1 'polypeptide(L)'
;EPYRRQRQMCIRDRSTEEEERKKHILSLRNLLAAILILLAILTLLIVWGLVNQGLHTAKPAESTPASEPASSLVTEPVNLAPDFVGMDYDSQVRNNHSYAGDYLFYVTMEYSDTVEKGKIIRQTPEAGEVIEKGSTIDLVVSRGPQMVEMPNVAGFTRDGAEQQLAQVGLNASFYPIYNDGSYVSGCVAYCSEEPGAMVEVGSTIIVYM
;
A
#
# COMPACT_ATOMS: atom_id res chain seq x y z
N GLU A 1 30.99 49.06 -7.21
CA GLU A 1 30.78 48.39 -5.88
C GLU A 1 29.64 47.38 -5.82
N PRO A 2 28.67 47.27 -6.74
CA PRO A 2 27.63 46.22 -6.65
C PRO A 2 28.16 44.81 -6.87
N TYR A 3 29.23 44.63 -7.62
CA TYR A 3 29.84 43.33 -7.93
C TYR A 3 30.51 42.65 -6.71
N ARG A 4 30.97 43.41 -5.74
CA ARG A 4 31.59 42.93 -4.51
C ARG A 4 30.55 42.36 -3.51
N ARG A 5 29.34 42.95 -3.49
CA ARG A 5 28.22 42.48 -2.66
C ARG A 5 27.62 41.17 -3.17
N GLN A 6 27.54 40.99 -4.50
CA GLN A 6 27.05 39.74 -5.10
C GLN A 6 27.99 38.57 -4.83
N ARG A 7 29.30 38.73 -4.83
CA ARG A 7 30.25 37.67 -4.46
C ARG A 7 30.17 37.26 -3.00
N GLN A 8 29.90 38.19 -2.09
CA GLN A 8 29.73 37.85 -0.67
C GLN A 8 28.41 37.11 -0.37
N MET A 9 27.34 37.37 -1.14
CA MET A 9 26.07 36.67 -1.03
C MET A 9 26.19 35.20 -1.49
N CYS A 10 26.82 34.93 -2.62
CA CYS A 10 27.02 33.58 -3.14
C CYS A 10 27.93 32.70 -2.26
N ILE A 11 28.85 33.29 -1.50
CA ILE A 11 29.72 32.57 -0.57
C ILE A 11 28.96 32.21 0.72
N ARG A 12 28.04 33.08 1.16
CA ARG A 12 27.25 32.90 2.37
C ARG A 12 26.18 31.78 2.19
N ASP A 13 25.57 31.70 1.00
CA ASP A 13 24.57 30.68 0.71
C ASP A 13 25.18 29.29 0.60
N ARG A 14 26.40 29.17 0.07
CA ARG A 14 27.09 27.89 -0.06
C ARG A 14 27.52 27.32 1.31
N SER A 15 27.88 28.17 2.28
CA SER A 15 28.26 27.71 3.62
C SER A 15 27.07 27.21 4.46
N THR A 16 25.89 27.81 4.27
CA THR A 16 24.66 27.36 4.96
C THR A 16 24.14 26.04 4.42
N GLU A 17 24.21 25.81 3.12
CA GLU A 17 23.81 24.51 2.53
C GLU A 17 24.74 23.36 2.94
N GLU A 18 26.05 23.61 3.07
CA GLU A 18 26.99 22.59 3.56
C GLU A 18 26.80 22.27 5.05
N GLU A 19 26.47 23.24 5.88
CA GLU A 19 26.15 23.00 7.29
C GLU A 19 24.84 22.23 7.46
N GLU A 20 23.81 22.52 6.68
CA GLU A 20 22.55 21.79 6.69
C GLU A 20 22.72 20.34 6.21
N ARG A 21 23.51 20.11 5.15
CA ARG A 21 23.84 18.74 4.72
C ARG A 21 24.59 17.96 5.79
N LYS A 22 25.53 18.57 6.49
CA LYS A 22 26.27 17.93 7.59
C LYS A 22 25.34 17.56 8.74
N LYS A 23 24.41 18.42 9.11
CA LYS A 23 23.39 18.15 10.15
C LYS A 23 22.46 16.98 9.74
N HIS A 24 22.05 16.95 8.47
CA HIS A 24 21.22 15.87 7.93
C HIS A 24 21.96 14.52 7.93
N ILE A 25 23.24 14.48 7.55
CA ILE A 25 24.05 13.27 7.56
C ILE A 25 24.31 12.79 9.01
N LEU A 26 24.52 13.72 9.94
CA LEU A 26 24.69 13.40 11.35
C LEU A 26 23.40 12.83 11.97
N SER A 27 22.25 13.40 11.62
CA SER A 27 20.92 12.93 12.04
C SER A 27 20.64 11.53 11.47
N LEU A 28 20.97 11.30 10.20
CA LEU A 28 20.77 9.99 9.54
C LEU A 28 21.66 8.90 10.17
N ARG A 29 22.91 9.23 10.51
CA ARG A 29 23.84 8.32 11.17
C ARG A 29 23.38 7.96 12.58
N ASN A 30 22.83 8.92 13.33
CA ASN A 30 22.30 8.68 14.66
C ASN A 30 21.01 7.85 14.60
N LEU A 31 20.15 8.05 13.60
CA LEU A 31 18.96 7.24 13.35
C LEU A 31 19.34 5.79 13.02
N LEU A 32 20.32 5.58 12.15
CA LEU A 32 20.84 4.24 11.82
C LEU A 32 21.43 3.53 13.04
N ALA A 33 22.18 4.24 13.87
CA ALA A 33 22.71 3.70 15.11
C ALA A 33 21.60 3.29 16.09
N ALA A 34 20.55 4.10 16.23
CA ALA A 34 19.39 3.77 17.05
C ALA A 34 18.64 2.52 16.56
N ILE A 35 18.47 2.38 15.23
CA ILE A 35 17.84 1.20 14.62
C ILE A 35 18.68 -0.06 14.89
N LEU A 36 20.02 0.01 14.76
CA LEU A 36 20.91 -1.13 15.02
C LEU A 36 20.86 -1.56 16.49
N ILE A 37 20.78 -0.61 17.43
CA ILE A 37 20.64 -0.91 18.85
C ILE A 37 19.28 -1.57 19.13
N LEU A 38 18.20 -1.09 18.53
CA LEU A 38 16.86 -1.69 18.66
C LEU A 38 16.84 -3.13 18.12
N LEU A 39 17.46 -3.38 16.98
CA LEU A 39 17.56 -4.72 16.40
C LEU A 39 18.39 -5.66 17.30
N ALA A 40 19.47 -5.17 17.89
CA ALA A 40 20.29 -5.96 18.82
C ALA A 40 19.50 -6.32 20.10
N ILE A 41 18.69 -5.40 20.63
CA ILE A 41 17.83 -5.67 21.78
C ILE A 41 16.75 -6.69 21.41
N LEU A 42 16.13 -6.56 20.24
CA LEU A 42 15.11 -7.48 19.76
C LEU A 42 15.67 -8.91 19.59
N THR A 43 16.88 -9.05 19.02
CA THR A 43 17.52 -10.37 18.89
C THR A 43 17.84 -10.97 20.25
N LEU A 44 18.29 -10.17 21.23
CA LEU A 44 18.52 -10.65 22.59
C LEU A 44 17.24 -11.11 23.28
N LEU A 45 16.11 -10.41 23.07
CA LEU A 45 14.80 -10.80 23.62
C LEU A 45 14.29 -12.10 22.99
N ILE A 46 14.47 -12.28 21.68
CA ILE A 46 14.11 -13.54 20.99
C ILE A 46 14.94 -14.70 21.51
N VAL A 47 16.25 -14.54 21.63
CA VAL A 47 17.14 -15.59 22.16
C VAL A 47 16.79 -15.91 23.61
N TRP A 48 16.52 -14.88 24.44
CA TRP A 48 16.09 -15.09 25.82
C TRP A 48 14.74 -15.82 25.92
N GLY A 49 13.80 -15.49 25.03
CA GLY A 49 12.52 -16.21 24.93
C GLY A 49 12.68 -17.68 24.55
N LEU A 50 13.53 -17.98 23.56
CA LEU A 50 13.83 -19.34 23.12
C LEU A 50 14.55 -20.17 24.20
N VAL A 51 15.48 -19.57 24.93
CA VAL A 51 16.19 -20.23 26.04
C VAL A 51 15.24 -20.49 27.22
N ASN A 52 14.30 -19.58 27.49
CA ASN A 52 13.35 -19.73 28.60
C ASN A 52 12.25 -20.76 28.31
N GLN A 53 11.92 -21.06 27.05
CA GLN A 53 11.02 -22.15 26.66
C GLN A 53 11.66 -23.55 26.76
N GLY A 54 12.98 -23.62 26.82
CA GLY A 54 13.73 -24.89 26.89
C GLY A 54 13.84 -25.52 28.29
N LEU A 55 13.31 -24.90 29.36
CA LEU A 55 13.49 -25.32 30.75
C LEU A 55 12.24 -25.97 31.38
N HIS A 56 11.24 -26.36 30.64
CA HIS A 56 10.18 -27.23 31.14
C HIS A 56 10.48 -28.67 30.75
N THR A 57 11.32 -29.29 31.55
CA THR A 57 11.71 -30.70 31.50
C THR A 57 10.49 -31.62 31.58
N ALA A 58 10.44 -32.51 30.61
CA ALA A 58 9.57 -33.69 30.58
C ALA A 58 9.80 -34.61 31.81
N LYS A 59 8.74 -35.02 32.44
CA LYS A 59 8.72 -36.13 33.41
C LYS A 59 8.40 -37.42 32.66
N PRO A 60 9.11 -38.53 32.94
CA PRO A 60 8.99 -39.77 32.17
C PRO A 60 7.68 -40.50 32.43
N ALA A 61 7.23 -41.18 31.38
CA ALA A 61 6.08 -42.06 31.33
C ALA A 61 6.26 -43.32 32.18
N GLU A 62 5.19 -43.78 32.77
CA GLU A 62 5.05 -45.15 33.20
C GLU A 62 3.80 -45.74 32.54
N SER A 63 3.97 -46.95 32.04
CA SER A 63 3.11 -47.66 31.12
C SER A 63 2.05 -48.52 31.81
N THR A 64 0.91 -48.70 31.10
CA THR A 64 0.05 -49.87 30.90
C THR A 64 -1.21 -50.03 31.78
N PRO A 65 -2.24 -50.80 31.34
CA PRO A 65 -2.97 -50.79 30.08
C PRO A 65 -4.52 -50.73 30.24
N ALA A 66 -5.16 -50.50 29.11
CA ALA A 66 -6.53 -50.97 28.74
C ALA A 66 -7.72 -50.72 29.66
N SER A 67 -8.56 -49.82 29.19
CA SER A 67 -10.01 -50.12 29.10
C SER A 67 -10.66 -49.06 28.21
N GLU A 68 -11.09 -49.46 27.03
CA GLU A 68 -12.14 -48.73 26.32
C GLU A 68 -13.42 -48.80 27.17
N PRO A 69 -14.19 -47.73 27.31
CA PRO A 69 -15.36 -47.61 26.48
C PRO A 69 -15.76 -46.18 26.09
N ALA A 70 -16.38 -46.12 24.95
CA ALA A 70 -17.39 -45.15 24.54
C ALA A 70 -16.99 -43.67 24.50
N SER A 71 -16.56 -43.31 23.31
CA SER A 71 -16.84 -42.08 22.59
C SER A 71 -18.06 -41.32 23.13
N SER A 72 -17.79 -40.27 23.90
CA SER A 72 -18.61 -39.08 23.83
C SER A 72 -17.80 -38.08 23.02
N LEU A 73 -18.10 -37.97 21.74
CA LEU A 73 -17.75 -36.85 20.89
C LEU A 73 -18.38 -35.62 21.53
N VAL A 74 -17.67 -35.00 22.43
CA VAL A 74 -17.87 -33.57 22.71
C VAL A 74 -17.38 -32.89 21.47
N THR A 75 -18.27 -32.69 20.51
CA THR A 75 -18.05 -31.78 19.39
C THR A 75 -18.01 -30.39 19.99
N GLU A 76 -16.81 -29.92 20.35
CA GLU A 76 -16.64 -28.49 20.61
C GLU A 76 -17.14 -27.75 19.37
N PRO A 77 -17.90 -26.67 19.53
CA PRO A 77 -18.39 -25.89 18.38
C PRO A 77 -17.18 -25.40 17.61
N VAL A 78 -16.96 -26.01 16.44
CA VAL A 78 -15.91 -25.59 15.52
C VAL A 78 -16.29 -24.22 15.02
N ASN A 79 -15.52 -23.20 15.40
CA ASN A 79 -15.71 -21.84 14.91
C ASN A 79 -15.05 -21.73 13.52
N LEU A 80 -15.85 -21.38 12.52
CA LEU A 80 -15.39 -21.22 11.15
C LEU A 80 -15.27 -19.73 10.80
N ALA A 81 -14.26 -19.38 10.01
CA ALA A 81 -14.10 -18.04 9.48
C ALA A 81 -15.31 -17.67 8.60
N PRO A 82 -16.02 -16.57 8.90
CA PRO A 82 -17.07 -16.07 8.05
C PRO A 82 -16.55 -15.65 6.68
N ASP A 83 -17.42 -15.61 5.67
CA ASP A 83 -17.09 -15.10 4.35
C ASP A 83 -17.33 -13.59 4.31
N PHE A 84 -16.27 -12.82 4.16
CA PHE A 84 -16.31 -11.37 4.03
C PHE A 84 -15.98 -10.89 2.62
N VAL A 85 -15.53 -11.78 1.71
CA VAL A 85 -15.13 -11.41 0.36
C VAL A 85 -16.32 -10.83 -0.41
N GLY A 86 -16.12 -9.68 -1.05
CA GLY A 86 -17.14 -8.93 -1.78
C GLY A 86 -18.08 -8.08 -0.92
N MET A 87 -18.03 -8.20 0.41
CA MET A 87 -18.80 -7.33 1.31
C MET A 87 -18.18 -5.93 1.36
N ASP A 88 -19.03 -4.92 1.63
CA ASP A 88 -18.55 -3.58 1.94
C ASP A 88 -18.01 -3.53 3.37
N TYR A 89 -16.75 -3.15 3.51
CA TYR A 89 -16.06 -3.18 4.79
C TYR A 89 -16.69 -2.28 5.84
N ASP A 90 -17.00 -1.03 5.48
CA ASP A 90 -17.48 -0.06 6.47
C ASP A 90 -18.92 -0.34 6.93
N SER A 91 -19.82 -0.64 6.00
CA SER A 91 -21.24 -0.83 6.32
C SER A 91 -21.59 -2.23 6.80
N GLN A 92 -20.93 -3.28 6.29
CA GLN A 92 -21.31 -4.67 6.55
C GLN A 92 -20.41 -5.39 7.55
N VAL A 93 -19.15 -4.96 7.70
CA VAL A 93 -18.19 -5.61 8.59
C VAL A 93 -17.85 -4.74 9.79
N ARG A 94 -17.28 -3.55 9.58
CA ARG A 94 -16.81 -2.66 10.64
C ARG A 94 -17.91 -2.22 11.60
N ASN A 95 -19.07 -1.86 11.07
CA ASN A 95 -20.20 -1.37 11.85
C ASN A 95 -21.14 -2.49 12.30
N ASN A 96 -20.83 -3.75 11.99
CA ASN A 96 -21.66 -4.89 12.38
C ASN A 96 -21.24 -5.41 13.76
N HIS A 97 -22.12 -5.19 14.75
CA HIS A 97 -21.89 -5.60 16.13
C HIS A 97 -21.80 -7.13 16.30
N SER A 98 -22.30 -7.91 15.35
CA SER A 98 -22.21 -9.37 15.39
C SER A 98 -20.77 -9.88 15.25
N TYR A 99 -19.88 -9.12 14.64
CA TYR A 99 -18.49 -9.48 14.44
C TYR A 99 -17.54 -8.81 15.44
N ALA A 100 -17.94 -7.66 16.00
CA ALA A 100 -17.08 -6.80 16.82
C ALA A 100 -16.63 -7.41 18.16
N GLY A 101 -17.26 -8.50 18.61
CA GLY A 101 -16.89 -9.20 19.84
C GLY A 101 -16.21 -10.56 19.61
N ASP A 102 -16.30 -11.09 18.39
CA ASP A 102 -15.86 -12.44 18.08
C ASP A 102 -14.55 -12.46 17.26
N TYR A 103 -14.20 -11.36 16.57
CA TYR A 103 -13.02 -11.30 15.72
C TYR A 103 -12.29 -9.96 15.84
N LEU A 104 -10.98 -10.00 15.61
CA LEU A 104 -10.15 -8.83 15.43
C LEU A 104 -9.87 -8.66 13.93
N PHE A 105 -10.04 -7.46 13.38
CA PHE A 105 -9.81 -7.20 11.97
C PHE A 105 -8.52 -6.39 11.78
N TYR A 106 -7.61 -6.90 10.96
CA TYR A 106 -6.49 -6.14 10.43
C TYR A 106 -6.77 -5.81 8.96
N VAL A 107 -6.78 -4.52 8.63
CA VAL A 107 -7.24 -4.04 7.31
C VAL A 107 -6.08 -3.44 6.54
N THR A 108 -5.86 -3.96 5.35
CA THR A 108 -4.94 -3.41 4.35
C THR A 108 -5.74 -2.91 3.15
N MET A 109 -5.26 -1.88 2.48
CA MET A 109 -5.94 -1.34 1.30
C MET A 109 -5.07 -1.53 0.05
N GLU A 110 -5.67 -2.07 -1.02
CA GLU A 110 -5.03 -2.25 -2.33
C GLU A 110 -5.87 -1.60 -3.43
N TYR A 111 -5.21 -1.17 -4.51
CA TYR A 111 -5.93 -0.75 -5.72
C TYR A 111 -6.45 -1.98 -6.47
N SER A 112 -7.62 -1.87 -7.05
CA SER A 112 -8.24 -2.93 -7.85
C SER A 112 -9.10 -2.33 -8.95
N ASP A 113 -8.87 -2.76 -10.18
CA ASP A 113 -9.65 -2.36 -11.35
C ASP A 113 -10.93 -3.20 -11.49
N THR A 114 -11.03 -4.32 -10.75
CA THR A 114 -12.15 -5.28 -10.83
C THR A 114 -13.08 -5.22 -9.64
N VAL A 115 -12.60 -4.77 -8.48
CA VAL A 115 -13.37 -4.71 -7.24
C VAL A 115 -13.64 -3.26 -6.88
N GLU A 116 -14.89 -2.91 -6.69
CA GLU A 116 -15.32 -1.56 -6.32
C GLU A 116 -14.67 -1.08 -5.02
N LYS A 117 -14.44 0.21 -4.93
CA LYS A 117 -13.90 0.86 -3.73
C LYS A 117 -14.74 0.54 -2.49
N GLY A 118 -14.06 0.16 -1.41
CA GLY A 118 -14.68 -0.18 -0.11
C GLY A 118 -15.03 -1.65 0.04
N LYS A 119 -15.04 -2.44 -1.03
CA LYS A 119 -15.29 -3.88 -0.96
C LYS A 119 -14.06 -4.69 -0.61
N ILE A 120 -14.25 -5.80 0.06
CA ILE A 120 -13.20 -6.72 0.46
C ILE A 120 -12.80 -7.58 -0.73
N ILE A 121 -11.52 -7.52 -1.11
CA ILE A 121 -10.93 -8.27 -2.21
C ILE A 121 -10.64 -9.71 -1.79
N ARG A 122 -10.02 -9.88 -0.61
CA ARG A 122 -9.62 -11.17 -0.04
C ARG A 122 -9.52 -11.08 1.47
N GLN A 123 -9.57 -12.23 2.11
CA GLN A 123 -9.41 -12.40 3.55
C GLN A 123 -8.41 -13.51 3.88
N THR A 124 -7.85 -13.45 5.07
CA THR A 124 -7.03 -14.53 5.66
C THR A 124 -7.34 -14.61 7.16
N PRO A 125 -7.78 -15.75 7.70
CA PRO A 125 -8.03 -17.05 7.06
C PRO A 125 -9.12 -17.02 5.99
N GLU A 126 -9.11 -18.02 5.08
CA GLU A 126 -10.16 -18.17 4.07
C GLU A 126 -11.51 -18.50 4.71
N ALA A 127 -12.59 -18.16 4.01
CA ALA A 127 -13.93 -18.47 4.47
C ALA A 127 -14.11 -20.00 4.69
N GLY A 128 -14.63 -20.36 5.86
CA GLY A 128 -14.81 -21.76 6.25
C GLY A 128 -13.59 -22.45 6.88
N GLU A 129 -12.45 -21.77 6.98
CA GLU A 129 -11.33 -22.29 7.78
C GLU A 129 -11.66 -22.30 9.27
N VAL A 130 -11.12 -23.31 9.98
CA VAL A 130 -11.28 -23.41 11.43
C VAL A 130 -10.42 -22.37 12.13
N ILE A 131 -11.06 -21.51 12.90
CA ILE A 131 -10.41 -20.46 13.66
C ILE A 131 -10.82 -20.47 15.13
N GLU A 132 -9.98 -19.91 15.99
CA GLU A 132 -10.33 -19.73 17.40
C GLU A 132 -11.16 -18.46 17.59
N LYS A 133 -12.00 -18.44 18.62
CA LYS A 133 -12.73 -17.24 18.99
C LYS A 133 -11.75 -16.13 19.41
N GLY A 134 -11.93 -14.93 18.86
CA GLY A 134 -11.01 -13.81 19.07
C GLY A 134 -9.81 -13.79 18.12
N SER A 135 -9.76 -14.70 17.13
CA SER A 135 -8.71 -14.68 16.10
C SER A 135 -8.72 -13.38 15.30
N THR A 136 -7.54 -13.01 14.79
CA THR A 136 -7.40 -11.91 13.85
C THR A 136 -7.70 -12.39 12.44
N ILE A 137 -8.52 -11.62 11.73
CA ILE A 137 -8.82 -11.84 10.31
C ILE A 137 -8.24 -10.66 9.55
N ASP A 138 -7.31 -10.96 8.65
CA ASP A 138 -6.71 -9.98 7.75
C ASP A 138 -7.64 -9.77 6.55
N LEU A 139 -8.04 -8.54 6.33
CA LEU A 139 -8.91 -8.13 5.24
C LEU A 139 -8.17 -7.20 4.30
N VAL A 140 -8.26 -7.46 3.01
CA VAL A 140 -7.76 -6.56 1.97
C VAL A 140 -8.95 -5.87 1.31
N VAL A 141 -9.01 -4.56 1.46
CA VAL A 141 -10.12 -3.71 1.00
C VAL A 141 -9.69 -2.94 -0.24
N SER A 142 -10.54 -2.90 -1.25
CA SER A 142 -10.32 -2.17 -2.49
C SER A 142 -10.33 -0.66 -2.28
N ARG A 143 -9.33 0.02 -2.85
CA ARG A 143 -9.33 1.47 -3.06
C ARG A 143 -10.06 1.89 -4.33
N GLY A 144 -10.53 0.93 -5.13
CA GLY A 144 -10.92 1.12 -6.52
C GLY A 144 -9.71 1.23 -7.45
N PRO A 145 -9.92 1.63 -8.71
CA PRO A 145 -8.84 1.77 -9.67
C PRO A 145 -7.86 2.86 -9.25
N GLN A 146 -6.61 2.69 -9.68
CA GLN A 146 -5.60 3.72 -9.46
C GLN A 146 -5.85 4.88 -10.41
N MET A 147 -6.04 6.09 -9.86
CA MET A 147 -6.31 7.30 -10.61
C MET A 147 -5.05 8.17 -10.69
N VAL A 148 -4.86 8.85 -11.83
CA VAL A 148 -3.81 9.84 -12.05
C VAL A 148 -4.40 11.12 -12.63
N GLU A 149 -3.74 12.24 -12.40
CA GLU A 149 -4.12 13.53 -12.94
C GLU A 149 -3.68 13.63 -14.41
N MET A 150 -4.59 14.04 -15.30
CA MET A 150 -4.33 14.25 -16.72
C MET A 150 -3.36 15.43 -16.92
N PRO A 151 -2.17 15.20 -17.50
CA PRO A 151 -1.23 16.28 -17.78
C PRO A 151 -1.71 17.18 -18.91
N ASN A 152 -1.29 18.44 -18.87
CA ASN A 152 -1.56 19.34 -20.00
C ASN A 152 -0.56 19.06 -21.14
N VAL A 153 -1.04 18.48 -22.22
CA VAL A 153 -0.26 18.16 -23.42
C VAL A 153 -0.63 19.03 -24.63
N ALA A 154 -1.52 20.01 -24.49
CA ALA A 154 -1.89 20.92 -25.56
C ALA A 154 -0.65 21.69 -26.08
N GLY A 155 -0.51 21.77 -27.40
CA GLY A 155 0.63 22.38 -28.04
C GLY A 155 1.91 21.54 -28.09
N PHE A 156 1.93 20.34 -27.52
CA PHE A 156 3.08 19.43 -27.63
C PHE A 156 3.09 18.75 -29.01
N THR A 157 4.28 18.35 -29.43
CA THR A 157 4.40 17.43 -30.57
C THR A 157 3.85 16.05 -30.20
N ARG A 158 3.59 15.20 -31.19
CA ARG A 158 3.13 13.82 -30.99
C ARG A 158 4.00 13.06 -29.97
N ASP A 159 5.31 13.04 -30.21
CA ASP A 159 6.25 12.31 -29.34
C ASP A 159 6.31 12.90 -27.94
N GLY A 160 6.22 14.24 -27.81
CA GLY A 160 6.19 14.91 -26.53
C GLY A 160 4.93 14.61 -25.73
N ALA A 161 3.77 14.57 -26.39
CA ALA A 161 2.51 14.23 -25.75
C ALA A 161 2.48 12.76 -25.31
N GLU A 162 2.94 11.84 -26.17
CA GLU A 162 3.04 10.43 -25.84
C GLU A 162 3.94 10.18 -24.64
N GLN A 163 5.10 10.84 -24.60
CA GLN A 163 6.03 10.73 -23.47
C GLN A 163 5.43 11.27 -22.16
N GLN A 164 4.74 12.41 -22.20
CA GLN A 164 4.11 12.99 -21.01
C GLN A 164 2.97 12.11 -20.48
N LEU A 165 2.14 11.57 -21.35
CA LEU A 165 1.07 10.64 -20.97
C LEU A 165 1.63 9.34 -20.41
N ALA A 166 2.66 8.78 -21.06
CA ALA A 166 3.33 7.55 -20.59
C ALA A 166 3.98 7.73 -19.20
N GLN A 167 4.52 8.90 -18.87
CA GLN A 167 5.10 9.18 -17.54
C GLN A 167 4.09 9.03 -16.39
N VAL A 168 2.82 9.31 -16.65
CA VAL A 168 1.74 9.16 -15.67
C VAL A 168 0.96 7.84 -15.84
N GLY A 169 1.43 6.95 -16.73
CA GLY A 169 0.83 5.64 -16.94
C GLY A 169 -0.42 5.65 -17.84
N LEU A 170 -0.59 6.68 -18.67
CA LEU A 170 -1.66 6.78 -19.66
C LEU A 170 -1.17 6.41 -21.05
N ASN A 171 -2.05 5.82 -21.87
CA ASN A 171 -1.79 5.53 -23.27
C ASN A 171 -2.33 6.65 -24.16
N ALA A 172 -1.66 6.92 -25.28
CA ALA A 172 -2.12 7.91 -26.26
C ALA A 172 -2.64 7.26 -27.52
N SER A 173 -3.77 7.73 -28.05
CA SER A 173 -4.27 7.41 -29.38
C SER A 173 -4.48 8.69 -30.17
N PHE A 174 -3.79 8.84 -31.31
CA PHE A 174 -3.75 10.08 -32.05
C PHE A 174 -4.73 10.05 -33.23
N TYR A 175 -5.56 11.11 -33.31
CA TYR A 175 -6.51 11.31 -34.39
C TYR A 175 -6.25 12.64 -35.10
N PRO A 176 -6.12 12.65 -36.42
CA PRO A 176 -5.98 13.87 -37.18
C PRO A 176 -7.30 14.64 -37.23
N ILE A 177 -7.21 15.96 -37.09
CA ILE A 177 -8.36 16.85 -37.26
C ILE A 177 -8.11 17.84 -38.41
N TYR A 178 -9.19 18.39 -38.96
CA TYR A 178 -9.08 19.50 -39.87
C TYR A 178 -8.64 20.76 -39.11
N ASN A 179 -7.54 21.35 -39.53
CA ASN A 179 -7.00 22.56 -38.92
C ASN A 179 -7.35 23.77 -39.80
N ASP A 180 -8.20 24.63 -39.27
CA ASP A 180 -8.61 25.91 -39.92
C ASP A 180 -7.61 27.07 -39.65
N GLY A 181 -6.47 26.75 -39.08
CA GLY A 181 -5.45 27.71 -38.66
C GLY A 181 -5.49 28.12 -37.19
N SER A 182 -6.43 27.53 -36.42
CA SER A 182 -6.56 27.82 -34.97
C SER A 182 -5.47 27.13 -34.16
N TYR A 183 -4.84 26.06 -34.67
CA TYR A 183 -3.82 25.30 -33.98
C TYR A 183 -2.52 25.21 -34.78
N VAL A 184 -1.43 25.02 -34.07
CA VAL A 184 -0.12 24.78 -34.70
C VAL A 184 -0.11 23.42 -35.36
N SER A 185 0.16 23.39 -36.66
CA SER A 185 0.22 22.11 -37.40
C SER A 185 1.26 21.17 -36.84
N GLY A 186 0.90 19.90 -36.64
CA GLY A 186 1.76 18.87 -36.05
C GLY A 186 1.86 18.90 -34.53
N CYS A 187 1.07 19.75 -33.89
CA CYS A 187 0.95 19.82 -32.43
C CYS A 187 -0.46 19.38 -31.97
N VAL A 188 -0.55 18.96 -30.72
CA VAL A 188 -1.80 18.59 -30.07
C VAL A 188 -2.71 19.81 -29.96
N ALA A 189 -3.91 19.70 -30.49
CA ALA A 189 -4.95 20.72 -30.37
C ALA A 189 -5.70 20.60 -29.04
N TYR A 190 -6.20 19.40 -28.75
CA TYR A 190 -6.91 19.06 -27.50
C TYR A 190 -6.92 17.55 -27.30
N CYS A 191 -7.40 17.10 -26.13
CA CYS A 191 -7.56 15.70 -25.77
C CYS A 191 -9.02 15.38 -25.43
N SER A 192 -9.36 14.11 -25.32
CA SER A 192 -10.68 13.64 -24.84
C SER A 192 -10.96 14.02 -23.41
N GLU A 193 -9.89 14.12 -22.60
CA GLU A 193 -9.95 14.48 -21.19
C GLU A 193 -9.32 15.86 -20.97
N GLU A 194 -9.90 16.61 -20.03
CA GLU A 194 -9.38 17.93 -19.68
C GLU A 194 -8.12 17.84 -18.82
N PRO A 195 -7.14 18.74 -18.98
CA PRO A 195 -6.00 18.81 -18.08
C PRO A 195 -6.44 18.95 -16.62
N GLY A 196 -5.88 18.14 -15.71
CA GLY A 196 -6.26 18.10 -14.31
C GLY A 196 -7.40 17.13 -13.97
N ALA A 197 -8.06 16.52 -14.95
CA ALA A 197 -9.06 15.48 -14.71
C ALA A 197 -8.41 14.24 -14.12
N MET A 198 -9.12 13.55 -13.21
CA MET A 198 -8.67 12.27 -12.67
C MET A 198 -9.06 11.14 -13.62
N VAL A 199 -8.08 10.40 -14.11
CA VAL A 199 -8.21 9.34 -15.11
C VAL A 199 -7.59 8.05 -14.57
N GLU A 200 -8.16 6.90 -14.91
CA GLU A 200 -7.60 5.59 -14.52
C GLU A 200 -6.24 5.34 -15.19
N VAL A 201 -5.29 4.84 -14.42
CA VAL A 201 -3.99 4.38 -14.94
C VAL A 201 -4.22 3.29 -15.99
N GLY A 202 -3.49 3.38 -17.11
CA GLY A 202 -3.63 2.43 -18.22
C GLY A 202 -4.72 2.80 -19.24
N SER A 203 -5.58 3.82 -18.96
CA SER A 203 -6.56 4.29 -19.93
C SER A 203 -5.91 4.88 -21.17
N THR A 204 -6.66 4.85 -22.28
CA THR A 204 -6.23 5.43 -23.55
C THR A 204 -6.87 6.78 -23.75
N ILE A 205 -6.06 7.83 -23.80
CA ILE A 205 -6.45 9.20 -24.09
C ILE A 205 -6.47 9.43 -25.60
N ILE A 206 -7.58 9.95 -26.10
CA ILE A 206 -7.67 10.37 -27.50
C ILE A 206 -7.05 11.76 -27.62
N VAL A 207 -6.02 11.86 -28.46
CA VAL A 207 -5.29 13.11 -28.70
C VAL A 207 -5.58 13.58 -30.12
N TYR A 208 -6.12 14.76 -30.23
CA TYR A 208 -6.49 15.37 -31.51
C TYR A 208 -5.41 16.34 -31.97
N MET A 209 -4.93 16.19 -33.24
CA MET A 209 -3.83 16.97 -33.80
C MET A 209 -3.94 17.19 -35.31
#